data_1137b47970ccad6e301712ef56366b4f
#
_entry.id   1137b47970ccad6e301712ef56366b4f
#
_cell.length_a   1.000
_cell.length_b   1.000
_cell.length_c   1.000
_cell.angle_alpha   90.00
_cell.angle_beta   90.00
_cell.angle_gamma   90.00
#
_symmetry.space_group_name_H-M   'P 1'
#
loop_
_entity.id
_entity.type
_entity.pdbx_description
1 polymer ?
#
loop_
_entity_poly.entity_id
_entity_poly.type
_entity_poly.pdbx_seq_one_letter_code
_entity_poly.pdbx_strand_id
1 'polypeptide(L)'
;MKHQYILRLCAAIGLTLSLGVVMAAEVTLPPIQQSGAVKYLSGGIGLEQSLAIKDAMHNYPLVLTFVGRTANNGNEYLSDIPVTISDSRGNMILTTQSDGPFMLASLPDGRYTVTASYEGVMEKHAVNVSSRAHAHQTFLWSR
;
A
#
# COMPACT_ATOMS: atom_id res chain seq x y z
N MET A 1 83.58 -20.23 -10.72
CA MET A 1 82.37 -20.13 -11.54
C MET A 1 81.21 -19.86 -10.65
N LYS A 2 80.67 -18.66 -10.72
CA LYS A 2 79.56 -18.24 -9.87
C LYS A 2 78.40 -18.04 -10.81
N HIS A 3 77.38 -18.89 -10.71
CA HIS A 3 76.10 -18.66 -11.36
C HIS A 3 75.26 -17.78 -10.52
N GLN A 4 75.00 -16.60 -11.02
CA GLN A 4 74.05 -15.66 -10.39
C GLN A 4 72.64 -15.95 -10.91
N TYR A 5 71.80 -16.51 -10.07
CA TYR A 5 70.40 -16.64 -10.38
C TYR A 5 69.67 -15.30 -10.07
N ILE A 6 69.28 -14.60 -11.09
CA ILE A 6 68.50 -13.41 -10.98
C ILE A 6 67.04 -13.83 -10.75
N LEU A 7 66.58 -13.65 -9.53
CA LEU A 7 65.16 -13.85 -9.19
C LEU A 7 64.36 -12.69 -9.77
N ARG A 8 63.59 -12.95 -10.80
CA ARG A 8 62.60 -12.00 -11.30
C ARG A 8 61.32 -12.14 -10.47
N LEU A 9 61.08 -11.13 -9.61
CA LEU A 9 59.84 -11.00 -8.84
C LEU A 9 58.78 -10.42 -9.77
N CYS A 10 57.82 -11.26 -10.22
CA CYS A 10 56.62 -10.80 -10.90
C CYS A 10 55.61 -10.39 -9.86
N ALA A 11 55.45 -9.09 -9.67
CA ALA A 11 54.34 -8.54 -8.88
C ALA A 11 53.06 -8.64 -9.73
N ALA A 12 52.20 -9.60 -9.41
CA ALA A 12 50.84 -9.67 -9.96
C ALA A 12 49.96 -8.71 -9.17
N ILE A 13 49.63 -7.58 -9.77
CA ILE A 13 48.63 -6.65 -9.25
C ILE A 13 47.29 -7.27 -9.54
N GLY A 14 46.69 -7.92 -8.55
CA GLY A 14 45.30 -8.38 -8.59
C GLY A 14 44.33 -7.22 -8.46
N LEU A 15 43.75 -6.82 -9.59
CA LEU A 15 42.65 -5.88 -9.64
C LEU A 15 41.39 -6.62 -9.18
N THR A 16 41.04 -6.49 -7.88
CA THR A 16 39.78 -7.00 -7.36
C THR A 16 38.65 -6.04 -7.77
N LEU A 17 37.94 -6.42 -8.84
CA LEU A 17 36.65 -5.79 -9.15
C LEU A 17 35.67 -6.16 -8.05
N SER A 18 35.42 -5.27 -7.12
CA SER A 18 34.28 -5.38 -6.19
C SER A 18 33.01 -5.08 -6.98
N LEU A 19 32.32 -6.13 -7.43
CA LEU A 19 30.94 -6.02 -7.89
C LEU A 19 30.09 -5.61 -6.69
N GLY A 20 29.80 -4.31 -6.59
CA GLY A 20 28.80 -3.82 -5.68
C GLY A 20 27.43 -4.39 -6.07
N VAL A 21 26.92 -5.29 -5.28
CA VAL A 21 25.53 -5.74 -5.44
C VAL A 21 24.65 -4.56 -5.05
N VAL A 22 24.11 -3.85 -6.05
CA VAL A 22 23.06 -2.88 -5.82
C VAL A 22 21.81 -3.69 -5.50
N MET A 23 21.53 -3.83 -4.22
CA MET A 23 20.23 -4.33 -3.76
C MET A 23 19.20 -3.25 -4.11
N ALA A 24 18.43 -3.47 -5.17
CA ALA A 24 17.21 -2.72 -5.41
C ALA A 24 16.29 -2.98 -4.21
N ALA A 25 15.85 -1.93 -3.51
CA ALA A 25 14.85 -2.06 -2.47
C ALA A 25 13.59 -2.64 -3.11
N GLU A 26 13.18 -3.85 -2.70
CA GLU A 26 11.92 -4.42 -3.15
C GLU A 26 10.80 -3.51 -2.64
N VAL A 27 10.03 -2.98 -3.58
CA VAL A 27 8.83 -2.21 -3.26
C VAL A 27 7.81 -3.21 -2.71
N THR A 28 7.70 -3.27 -1.40
CA THR A 28 6.79 -4.20 -0.74
C THR A 28 5.45 -3.52 -0.48
N LEU A 29 4.38 -4.25 -0.77
CA LEU A 29 3.04 -3.89 -0.30
C LEU A 29 3.02 -3.88 1.24
N PRO A 30 2.18 -3.03 1.85
CA PRO A 30 1.89 -3.14 3.27
C PRO A 30 1.46 -4.56 3.65
N PRO A 31 1.70 -5.00 4.89
CA PRO A 31 1.29 -6.33 5.33
C PRO A 31 -0.22 -6.49 5.26
N ILE A 32 -0.67 -7.66 4.80
CA ILE A 32 -2.08 -8.02 4.81
C ILE A 32 -2.48 -8.31 6.26
N GLN A 33 -3.54 -7.63 6.70
CA GLN A 33 -4.18 -7.85 7.99
C GLN A 33 -5.46 -8.65 7.82
N GLN A 34 -5.90 -9.31 8.86
CA GLN A 34 -7.14 -10.09 8.85
C GLN A 34 -7.97 -9.78 10.09
N SER A 35 -9.25 -9.52 9.87
CA SER A 35 -10.27 -9.38 10.91
C SER A 35 -11.48 -10.22 10.53
N GLY A 36 -11.71 -11.31 11.25
CA GLY A 36 -12.74 -12.28 10.87
C GLY A 36 -12.52 -12.83 9.45
N ALA A 37 -13.53 -12.71 8.61
CA ALA A 37 -13.46 -13.12 7.19
C ALA A 37 -12.86 -12.05 6.26
N VAL A 38 -12.55 -10.85 6.76
CA VAL A 38 -12.04 -9.74 5.97
C VAL A 38 -10.52 -9.73 6.01
N LYS A 39 -9.91 -9.78 4.82
CA LYS A 39 -8.48 -9.52 4.64
C LYS A 39 -8.33 -8.14 4.01
N TYR A 40 -7.43 -7.34 4.55
CA TYR A 40 -7.22 -5.99 4.07
C TYR A 40 -5.78 -5.54 4.24
N LEU A 41 -5.42 -4.53 3.49
CA LEU A 41 -4.19 -3.76 3.70
C LEU A 41 -4.50 -2.28 3.52
N SER A 42 -3.70 -1.44 4.15
CA SER A 42 -3.79 0.01 3.99
C SER A 42 -2.40 0.64 3.96
N GLY A 43 -2.28 1.75 3.27
CA GLY A 43 -1.02 2.46 3.13
C GLY A 43 -1.03 3.42 1.93
N GLY A 44 0.12 3.59 1.32
CA GLY A 44 0.30 4.46 0.17
C GLY A 44 0.97 5.79 0.49
N ILE A 45 1.63 5.86 1.65
CA ILE A 45 2.50 6.99 1.99
C ILE A 45 3.83 6.80 1.27
N GLY A 46 4.24 7.83 0.54
CA GLY A 46 5.41 7.78 -0.33
C GLY A 46 5.10 7.19 -1.72
N LEU A 47 5.92 7.59 -2.69
CA LEU A 47 5.67 7.27 -4.10
C LEU A 47 5.70 5.76 -4.36
N GLU A 48 6.71 5.08 -3.86
CA GLU A 48 6.92 3.65 -4.15
C GLU A 48 5.77 2.80 -3.61
N GLN A 49 5.38 2.99 -2.36
CA GLN A 49 4.27 2.25 -1.77
C GLN A 49 2.94 2.60 -2.45
N SER A 50 2.73 3.88 -2.80
CA SER A 50 1.55 4.32 -3.55
C SER A 50 1.44 3.63 -4.92
N LEU A 51 2.54 3.52 -5.65
CA LEU A 51 2.58 2.82 -6.94
C LEU A 51 2.32 1.32 -6.78
N ALA A 52 2.92 0.68 -5.78
CA ALA A 52 2.71 -0.75 -5.50
C ALA A 52 1.24 -1.04 -5.15
N ILE A 53 0.61 -0.21 -4.33
CA ILE A 53 -0.81 -0.35 -3.98
C ILE A 53 -1.69 -0.15 -5.21
N LYS A 54 -1.43 0.86 -6.02
CA LYS A 54 -2.20 1.11 -7.25
C LYS A 54 -2.11 -0.06 -8.23
N ASP A 55 -0.94 -0.67 -8.35
CA ASP A 55 -0.76 -1.88 -9.16
C ASP A 55 -1.53 -3.08 -8.60
N ALA A 56 -1.62 -3.20 -7.28
CA ALA A 56 -2.35 -4.29 -6.61
C ALA A 56 -3.88 -4.12 -6.58
N MET A 57 -4.41 -2.92 -6.85
CA MET A 57 -5.85 -2.62 -6.73
C MET A 57 -6.75 -3.57 -7.51
N HIS A 58 -6.31 -4.01 -8.68
CA HIS A 58 -7.09 -4.93 -9.53
C HIS A 58 -7.30 -6.33 -8.92
N ASN A 59 -6.52 -6.69 -7.90
CA ASN A 59 -6.63 -7.97 -7.21
C ASN A 59 -7.64 -7.95 -6.04
N TYR A 60 -8.20 -6.78 -5.73
CA TYR A 60 -9.09 -6.62 -4.57
C TYR A 60 -10.47 -6.18 -4.99
N PRO A 61 -11.53 -6.82 -4.45
CA PRO A 61 -12.90 -6.49 -4.80
C PRO A 61 -13.38 -5.15 -4.25
N LEU A 62 -12.73 -4.60 -3.23
CA LEU A 62 -13.03 -3.29 -2.66
C LEU A 62 -11.76 -2.46 -2.52
N VAL A 63 -11.82 -1.25 -3.09
CA VAL A 63 -10.77 -0.24 -2.99
C VAL A 63 -11.35 1.04 -2.43
N LEU A 64 -10.77 1.52 -1.34
CA LEU A 64 -11.12 2.79 -0.72
C LEU A 64 -9.98 3.78 -0.89
N THR A 65 -10.32 5.02 -1.21
CA THR A 65 -9.38 6.14 -1.32
C THR A 65 -9.86 7.30 -0.45
N PHE A 66 -8.96 7.91 0.30
CA PHE A 66 -9.26 9.00 1.23
C PHE A 66 -8.58 10.28 0.78
N VAL A 67 -9.40 11.31 0.51
CA VAL A 67 -8.96 12.57 -0.10
C VAL A 67 -9.56 13.76 0.65
N GLY A 68 -8.74 14.76 0.93
CA GLY A 68 -9.17 16.08 1.36
C GLY A 68 -9.12 17.06 0.19
N ARG A 69 -10.13 17.91 0.06
CA ARG A 69 -10.13 19.02 -0.88
C ARG A 69 -9.64 20.27 -0.17
N THR A 70 -8.58 20.87 -0.68
CA THR A 70 -8.04 22.11 -0.16
C THR A 70 -8.81 23.33 -0.67
N ALA A 71 -8.69 24.46 0.02
CA ALA A 71 -9.35 25.72 -0.35
C ALA A 71 -9.02 26.19 -1.78
N ASN A 72 -7.88 25.80 -2.34
CA ASN A 72 -7.45 26.13 -3.69
C ASN A 72 -7.88 25.10 -4.76
N ASN A 73 -8.89 24.29 -4.46
CA ASN A 73 -9.38 23.18 -5.31
C ASN A 73 -8.33 22.10 -5.61
N GLY A 74 -7.26 22.04 -4.82
CA GLY A 74 -6.31 20.94 -4.82
C GLY A 74 -6.86 19.72 -4.07
N ASN A 75 -6.34 18.55 -4.39
CA ASN A 75 -6.62 17.33 -3.65
C ASN A 75 -5.40 16.91 -2.86
N GLU A 76 -5.62 16.44 -1.65
CA GLU A 76 -4.61 15.94 -0.73
C GLU A 76 -4.98 14.53 -0.29
N TYR A 77 -4.05 13.61 -0.36
CA TYR A 77 -4.25 12.27 0.19
C TYR A 77 -4.19 12.32 1.72
N LEU A 78 -5.16 11.66 2.36
CA LEU A 78 -5.29 11.63 3.81
C LEU A 78 -4.87 10.26 4.37
N SER A 79 -4.35 10.26 5.59
CA SER A 79 -4.00 9.05 6.33
C SER A 79 -4.69 9.04 7.70
N ASP A 80 -4.49 7.96 8.44
CA ASP A 80 -5.04 7.79 9.80
C ASP A 80 -6.57 7.92 9.86
N ILE A 81 -7.24 7.41 8.84
CA ILE A 81 -8.68 7.49 8.71
C ILE A 81 -9.35 6.31 9.45
N PRO A 82 -10.15 6.57 10.48
CA PRO A 82 -11.01 5.54 11.07
C PRO A 82 -12.03 5.04 10.05
N VAL A 83 -12.08 3.72 9.85
CA VAL A 83 -12.93 3.05 8.88
C VAL A 83 -13.73 1.96 9.56
N THR A 84 -15.03 1.92 9.30
CA THR A 84 -15.92 0.83 9.71
C THR A 84 -16.64 0.30 8.49
N ILE A 85 -16.66 -1.03 8.33
CA ILE A 85 -17.45 -1.71 7.30
C ILE A 85 -18.51 -2.55 7.99
N SER A 86 -19.75 -2.37 7.57
CA SER A 86 -20.90 -3.14 8.04
C SER A 86 -21.53 -3.90 6.89
N ASP A 87 -22.05 -5.09 7.16
CA ASP A 87 -22.80 -5.88 6.18
C ASP A 87 -24.24 -5.33 5.99
N SER A 88 -24.99 -5.95 5.10
CA SER A 88 -26.38 -5.54 4.80
C SER A 88 -27.35 -5.72 5.97
N ARG A 89 -26.97 -6.47 6.99
CA ARG A 89 -27.75 -6.67 8.22
C ARG A 89 -27.37 -5.68 9.32
N GLY A 90 -26.39 -4.80 9.05
CA GLY A 90 -25.88 -3.83 10.02
C GLY A 90 -24.83 -4.38 10.97
N ASN A 91 -24.35 -5.62 10.76
CA ASN A 91 -23.27 -6.17 11.56
C ASN A 91 -21.94 -5.52 11.17
N MET A 92 -21.21 -5.04 12.16
CA MET A 92 -19.86 -4.52 11.97
C MET A 92 -18.89 -5.66 11.70
N ILE A 93 -18.33 -5.71 10.50
CA ILE A 93 -17.40 -6.77 10.08
C ILE A 93 -15.94 -6.33 10.09
N LEU A 94 -15.67 -5.03 10.07
CA LEU A 94 -14.34 -4.46 10.19
C LEU A 94 -14.42 -3.10 10.85
N THR A 95 -13.54 -2.89 11.83
CA THR A 95 -13.25 -1.57 12.39
C THR A 95 -11.74 -1.44 12.47
N THR A 96 -11.19 -0.46 11.78
CA THR A 96 -9.74 -0.24 11.71
C THR A 96 -9.43 1.21 11.43
N GLN A 97 -8.15 1.53 11.43
CA GLN A 97 -7.63 2.83 11.00
C GLN A 97 -6.76 2.60 9.76
N SER A 98 -6.96 3.40 8.73
CA SER A 98 -6.13 3.35 7.53
C SER A 98 -4.79 4.01 7.77
N ASP A 99 -3.71 3.30 7.48
CA ASP A 99 -2.33 3.79 7.63
C ASP A 99 -1.90 4.73 6.50
N GLY A 100 -2.74 4.92 5.49
CA GLY A 100 -2.49 5.78 4.36
C GLY A 100 -3.74 6.05 3.55
N PRO A 101 -3.60 6.71 2.38
CA PRO A 101 -4.75 7.15 1.59
C PRO A 101 -5.51 6.02 0.88
N PHE A 102 -4.97 4.80 0.88
CA PHE A 102 -5.59 3.66 0.22
C PHE A 102 -5.85 2.52 1.19
N MET A 103 -7.00 1.89 1.04
CA MET A 103 -7.33 0.63 1.69
C MET A 103 -7.86 -0.35 0.66
N LEU A 104 -7.26 -1.53 0.60
CA LEU A 104 -7.69 -2.63 -0.26
C LEU A 104 -8.27 -3.73 0.62
N ALA A 105 -9.48 -4.19 0.32
CA ALA A 105 -10.14 -5.21 1.13
C ALA A 105 -10.68 -6.34 0.27
N SER A 106 -10.53 -7.55 0.79
CA SER A 106 -11.11 -8.78 0.25
C SER A 106 -12.19 -9.25 1.22
N LEU A 107 -13.43 -9.26 0.76
CA LEU A 107 -14.59 -9.67 1.51
C LEU A 107 -15.58 -10.38 0.56
N PRO A 108 -16.50 -11.19 1.11
CA PRO A 108 -17.47 -11.91 0.30
C PRO A 108 -18.35 -10.99 -0.54
N ASP A 109 -18.86 -11.49 -1.66
CA ASP A 109 -19.83 -10.78 -2.48
C ASP A 109 -21.02 -10.34 -1.62
N GLY A 110 -21.42 -9.07 -1.77
CA GLY A 110 -22.53 -8.54 -1.02
C GLY A 110 -22.57 -7.02 -1.02
N ARG A 111 -23.57 -6.51 -0.33
CA ARG A 111 -23.75 -5.08 -0.11
C ARG A 111 -23.24 -4.69 1.26
N TYR A 112 -22.41 -3.66 1.30
CA TYR A 112 -21.80 -3.18 2.53
C TYR A 112 -22.00 -1.68 2.67
N THR A 113 -21.92 -1.21 3.92
CA THR A 113 -21.84 0.22 4.23
C THR A 113 -20.44 0.49 4.77
N VAL A 114 -19.74 1.42 4.15
CA VAL A 114 -18.44 1.89 4.61
C VAL A 114 -18.59 3.28 5.22
N THR A 115 -18.14 3.43 6.44
CA THR A 115 -18.12 4.70 7.16
C THR A 115 -16.67 5.09 7.43
N ALA A 116 -16.31 6.30 7.09
CA ALA A 116 -14.99 6.86 7.35
C ALA A 116 -15.14 8.26 7.95
N SER A 117 -14.22 8.65 8.81
CA SER A 117 -14.26 9.98 9.42
C SER A 117 -12.91 10.68 9.35
N TYR A 118 -12.97 11.99 9.19
CA TYR A 118 -11.80 12.85 9.18
C TYR A 118 -12.12 14.19 9.87
N GLU A 119 -11.31 14.57 10.85
CA GLU A 119 -11.51 15.80 11.64
C GLU A 119 -12.95 15.96 12.19
N GLY A 120 -13.54 14.84 12.64
CA GLY A 120 -14.90 14.82 13.20
C GLY A 120 -16.02 14.80 12.17
N VAL A 121 -15.72 14.84 10.86
CA VAL A 121 -16.70 14.73 9.79
C VAL A 121 -16.78 13.30 9.29
N MET A 122 -17.97 12.72 9.41
CA MET A 122 -18.24 11.34 9.01
C MET A 122 -18.85 11.29 7.61
N GLU A 123 -18.27 10.47 6.76
CA GLU A 123 -18.79 10.12 5.43
C GLU A 123 -19.21 8.65 5.43
N LYS A 124 -20.36 8.37 4.84
CA LYS A 124 -20.94 7.03 4.76
C LYS A 124 -21.37 6.72 3.33
N HIS A 125 -20.91 5.60 2.80
CA HIS A 125 -21.24 5.14 1.46
C HIS A 125 -21.63 3.67 1.44
N ALA A 126 -22.68 3.36 0.66
CA ALA A 126 -23.02 1.98 0.32
C ALA A 126 -22.18 1.52 -0.86
N VAL A 127 -21.64 0.31 -0.78
CA VAL A 127 -20.84 -0.31 -1.84
C VAL A 127 -21.37 -1.71 -2.14
N ASN A 128 -21.34 -2.09 -3.41
CA ASN A 128 -21.62 -3.46 -3.84
C ASN A 128 -20.29 -4.13 -4.18
N VAL A 129 -19.97 -5.19 -3.47
CA VAL A 129 -18.76 -5.98 -3.67
C VAL A 129 -19.11 -7.23 -4.44
N SER A 130 -18.36 -7.47 -5.51
CA SER A 130 -18.52 -8.65 -6.35
C SER A 130 -17.16 -9.10 -6.88
N SER A 131 -16.98 -10.40 -7.02
CA SER A 131 -15.79 -10.97 -7.67
C SER A 131 -15.71 -10.61 -9.16
N ARG A 132 -16.82 -10.21 -9.78
CA ARG A 132 -16.92 -9.83 -11.20
C ARG A 132 -16.80 -8.34 -11.45
N ALA A 133 -17.17 -7.53 -10.47
CA ALA A 133 -17.14 -6.07 -10.57
C ALA A 133 -16.56 -5.50 -9.27
N HIS A 134 -15.34 -4.99 -9.34
CA HIS A 134 -14.65 -4.40 -8.20
C HIS A 134 -15.26 -3.04 -7.87
N ALA A 135 -15.48 -2.79 -6.58
CA ALA A 135 -15.99 -1.53 -6.09
C ALA A 135 -14.82 -0.59 -5.74
N HIS A 136 -14.85 0.62 -6.28
CA HIS A 136 -13.95 1.70 -5.92
C HIS A 136 -14.77 2.82 -5.29
N GLN A 137 -14.44 3.18 -4.06
CA GLN A 137 -15.10 4.27 -3.35
C GLN A 137 -14.06 5.28 -2.89
N THR A 138 -14.24 6.51 -3.34
CA THR A 138 -13.46 7.65 -2.86
C THR A 138 -14.26 8.40 -1.80
N PHE A 139 -13.64 8.64 -0.66
CA PHE A 139 -14.14 9.52 0.39
C PHE A 139 -13.48 10.88 0.22
N LEU A 140 -14.30 11.93 0.16
CA LEU A 140 -13.84 13.29 -0.09
C LEU A 140 -14.35 14.23 1.00
N TRP A 141 -13.45 14.83 1.74
CA TRP A 141 -13.77 15.87 2.71
C TRP A 141 -13.34 17.24 2.19
N SER A 142 -14.25 18.20 2.24
CA SER A 142 -13.95 19.61 1.91
C SER A 142 -13.37 20.31 3.15
N ARG A 143 -12.25 20.99 2.97
CA ARG A 143 -11.57 21.79 4.00
C ARG A 143 -11.82 23.29 3.79
#